data_953e70e43ddcb98971a98e92506a70b6
#
_entry.id   953e70e43ddcb98971a98e92506a70b6
#
_cell.length_a   1.000
_cell.length_b   1.000
_cell.length_c   1.000
_cell.angle_alpha   90.00
_cell.angle_beta   90.00
_cell.angle_gamma   90.00
#
_symmetry.space_group_name_H-M   'P 1'
#
loop_
_entity.id
_entity.type
_entity.pdbx_description
1 polymer ?
#
loop_
_entity_poly.entity_id
_entity_poly.type
_entity_poly.pdbx_seq_one_letter_code
_entity_poly.pdbx_strand_id
1 'polypeptide(L)'
;MNYQDYKDARDASWRILIDCEVTELPIRISGVCRALGVSVRRYTPAERDNNDGMSAIIGGAPTIMVSRLAIPARQRFTCAHELGHIILGHVGRYDLVCREPEPGDNPIEQAANVFASRLLAPACVLWGCGVQSAEDIERLCDISRAAAEFRWSRMQELYRRQRFLTSSLERAVYAQFEDYIKGHRLPGADR
;
A
#
# COMPACT_ATOMS: atom_id res chain seq x y z
N MET A 1 -17.07 3.49 -3.40
CA MET A 1 -16.69 2.35 -2.51
C MET A 1 -17.48 2.44 -1.22
N ASN A 2 -18.10 1.37 -0.75
CA ASN A 2 -18.77 1.33 0.54
C ASN A 2 -17.80 1.07 1.72
N TYR A 3 -18.30 1.13 2.96
CA TYR A 3 -17.44 0.96 4.15
C TYR A 3 -16.87 -0.46 4.28
N GLN A 4 -17.61 -1.48 3.82
CA GLN A 4 -17.14 -2.87 3.90
C GLN A 4 -15.98 -3.10 2.92
N ASP A 5 -16.09 -2.63 1.67
CA ASP A 5 -15.01 -2.73 0.68
C ASP A 5 -13.74 -2.05 1.19
N TYR A 6 -13.89 -0.85 1.82
CA TYR A 6 -12.77 -0.15 2.45
C TYR A 6 -12.11 -1.01 3.55
N LYS A 7 -12.92 -1.63 4.40
CA LYS A 7 -12.44 -2.46 5.49
C LYS A 7 -11.72 -3.70 4.95
N ASP A 8 -12.30 -4.35 3.95
CA ASP A 8 -11.74 -5.54 3.34
C ASP A 8 -10.38 -5.26 2.67
N ALA A 9 -10.26 -4.17 1.93
CA ALA A 9 -9.00 -3.76 1.32
C ALA A 9 -7.92 -3.42 2.36
N ARG A 10 -8.30 -2.72 3.44
CA ARG A 10 -7.40 -2.44 4.57
C ARG A 10 -6.95 -3.73 5.26
N ASP A 11 -7.88 -4.59 5.61
CA ASP A 11 -7.60 -5.81 6.36
C ASP A 11 -6.77 -6.79 5.51
N ALA A 12 -7.01 -6.84 4.20
CA ALA A 12 -6.18 -7.59 3.27
C ALA A 12 -4.73 -7.07 3.26
N SER A 13 -4.51 -5.76 3.22
CA SER A 13 -3.16 -5.18 3.28
C SER A 13 -2.41 -5.55 4.57
N TRP A 14 -3.10 -5.58 5.70
CA TRP A 14 -2.50 -5.98 6.98
C TRP A 14 -2.20 -7.47 7.07
N ARG A 15 -3.07 -8.33 6.52
CA ARG A 15 -2.79 -9.77 6.41
C ARG A 15 -1.53 -10.02 5.59
N ILE A 16 -1.36 -9.33 4.47
CA ILE A 16 -0.14 -9.45 3.65
C ILE A 16 1.12 -9.05 4.44
N LEU A 17 1.06 -7.99 5.25
CA LEU A 17 2.19 -7.63 6.12
C LEU A 17 2.55 -8.76 7.09
N ILE A 18 1.54 -9.41 7.67
CA ILE A 18 1.73 -10.52 8.62
C ILE A 18 2.23 -11.75 7.89
N ASP A 19 1.56 -12.19 6.84
CA ASP A 19 1.84 -13.43 6.12
C ASP A 19 3.21 -13.40 5.43
N CYS A 20 3.67 -12.22 5.01
CA CYS A 20 5.01 -12.01 4.44
C CYS A 20 6.08 -11.64 5.47
N GLU A 21 5.77 -11.70 6.76
CA GLU A 21 6.69 -11.41 7.87
C GLU A 21 7.42 -10.06 7.70
N VAL A 22 6.70 -9.02 7.26
CA VAL A 22 7.28 -7.69 7.06
C VAL A 22 7.46 -6.98 8.39
N THR A 23 8.69 -6.63 8.74
CA THR A 23 9.04 -6.09 10.07
C THR A 23 9.63 -4.68 10.04
N GLU A 24 9.85 -4.09 8.86
CA GLU A 24 10.52 -2.79 8.72
C GLU A 24 9.90 -1.90 7.64
N LEU A 25 10.07 -0.59 7.76
CA LEU A 25 9.83 0.40 6.73
C LEU A 25 11.17 0.89 6.14
N PRO A 26 11.19 1.31 4.88
CA PRO A 26 10.10 1.27 3.90
C PRO A 26 9.80 -0.14 3.39
N ILE A 27 8.53 -0.44 3.15
CA ILE A 27 8.10 -1.77 2.67
C ILE A 27 8.77 -2.10 1.32
N ARG A 28 9.48 -3.22 1.27
CA ARG A 28 10.12 -3.74 0.04
C ARG A 28 9.10 -4.50 -0.79
N ILE A 29 8.26 -3.78 -1.54
CA ILE A 29 7.12 -4.35 -2.28
C ILE A 29 7.52 -5.50 -3.23
N SER A 30 8.71 -5.47 -3.83
CA SER A 30 9.22 -6.57 -4.66
C SER A 30 9.49 -7.85 -3.85
N GLY A 31 9.87 -7.71 -2.59
CA GLY A 31 10.02 -8.84 -1.65
C GLY A 31 8.67 -9.45 -1.31
N VAL A 32 7.67 -8.61 -1.03
CA VAL A 32 6.29 -9.03 -0.77
C VAL A 32 5.71 -9.77 -1.99
N CYS A 33 5.83 -9.21 -3.19
CA CYS A 33 5.38 -9.87 -4.42
C CYS A 33 6.04 -11.25 -4.59
N ARG A 34 7.35 -11.34 -4.35
CA ARG A 34 8.08 -12.61 -4.46
C ARG A 34 7.58 -13.65 -3.46
N ALA A 35 7.35 -13.27 -2.21
CA ALA A 35 6.82 -14.16 -1.17
C ALA A 35 5.44 -14.70 -1.53
N LEU A 36 4.64 -13.93 -2.26
CA LEU A 36 3.30 -14.30 -2.73
C LEU A 36 3.30 -15.01 -4.10
N GLY A 37 4.46 -15.30 -4.68
CA GLY A 37 4.56 -15.91 -6.01
C GLY A 37 4.11 -15.01 -7.16
N VAL A 38 4.07 -13.69 -6.94
CA VAL A 38 3.70 -12.69 -7.95
C VAL A 38 4.94 -12.22 -8.70
N SER A 39 4.97 -12.39 -10.02
CA SER A 39 6.04 -11.89 -10.87
C SER A 39 5.93 -10.38 -11.07
N VAL A 40 7.04 -9.66 -10.94
CA VAL A 40 7.10 -8.22 -11.25
C VAL A 40 8.01 -8.00 -12.43
N ARG A 41 7.48 -7.41 -13.51
CA ARG A 41 8.22 -7.08 -14.73
C ARG A 41 8.19 -5.60 -15.01
N ARG A 42 9.27 -5.07 -15.58
CA ARG A 42 9.34 -3.69 -16.03
C ARG A 42 9.12 -3.63 -17.53
N TYR A 43 8.31 -2.68 -17.98
CA TYR A 43 8.06 -2.44 -19.40
C TYR A 43 8.28 -0.97 -19.76
N THR A 44 8.45 -0.69 -21.03
CA THR A 44 8.47 0.66 -21.58
C THR A 44 7.14 0.88 -22.29
N PRO A 45 6.25 1.77 -21.79
CA PRO A 45 4.99 2.04 -22.46
C PRO A 45 5.21 2.66 -23.84
N ALA A 46 4.26 2.45 -24.76
CA ALA A 46 4.26 3.12 -26.05
C ALA A 46 4.04 4.64 -25.85
N GLU A 47 4.46 5.47 -26.82
CA GLU A 47 4.46 6.94 -26.70
C GLU A 47 3.09 7.58 -26.34
N ARG A 48 2.00 6.86 -26.54
CA ARG A 48 0.62 7.32 -26.23
C ARG A 48 -0.01 6.59 -25.04
N ASP A 49 0.74 5.69 -24.40
CA ASP A 49 0.25 4.91 -23.26
C ASP A 49 0.69 5.58 -21.96
N ASN A 50 -0.25 6.21 -21.28
CA ASN A 50 -0.03 6.85 -19.96
C ASN A 50 -0.15 5.84 -18.79
N ASN A 51 -0.11 4.55 -19.07
CA ASN A 51 -0.29 3.52 -18.06
C ASN A 51 0.99 3.31 -17.24
N ASP A 52 0.92 3.56 -15.93
CA ASP A 52 2.05 3.35 -15.01
C ASP A 52 2.27 1.88 -14.67
N GLY A 53 1.24 1.04 -14.80
CA GLY A 53 1.30 -0.39 -14.54
C GLY A 53 0.00 -1.12 -14.86
N MET A 54 0.09 -2.43 -14.84
CA MET A 54 -1.03 -3.33 -15.03
C MET A 54 -0.76 -4.68 -14.35
N SER A 55 -1.82 -5.41 -14.01
CA SER A 55 -1.73 -6.78 -13.51
C SER A 55 -2.52 -7.74 -14.39
N ALA A 56 -1.98 -8.93 -14.61
CA ALA A 56 -2.59 -9.97 -15.44
C ALA A 56 -2.16 -11.37 -14.99
N ILE A 57 -2.89 -12.38 -15.42
CA ILE A 57 -2.44 -13.78 -15.31
C ILE A 57 -1.70 -14.15 -16.61
N ILE A 58 -0.41 -14.38 -16.52
CA ILE A 58 0.43 -14.73 -17.66
C ILE A 58 1.01 -16.14 -17.45
N GLY A 59 0.67 -17.06 -18.33
CA GLY A 59 1.10 -18.46 -18.21
C GLY A 59 0.63 -19.13 -16.91
N GLY A 60 -0.55 -18.74 -16.40
CA GLY A 60 -1.10 -19.25 -15.14
C GLY A 60 -0.54 -18.60 -13.89
N ALA A 61 0.40 -17.67 -13.99
CA ALA A 61 0.99 -16.98 -12.84
C ALA A 61 0.58 -15.49 -12.79
N PRO A 62 0.25 -14.95 -11.60
CA PRO A 62 -0.03 -13.54 -11.43
C PRO A 62 1.24 -12.72 -11.73
N THR A 63 1.08 -11.72 -12.58
CA THR A 63 2.18 -10.88 -13.05
C THR A 63 1.79 -9.42 -12.99
N ILE A 64 2.66 -8.61 -12.40
CA ILE A 64 2.55 -7.15 -12.37
C ILE A 64 3.56 -6.58 -13.37
N MET A 65 3.11 -5.67 -14.21
CA MET A 65 3.96 -4.90 -15.13
C MET A 65 4.00 -3.44 -14.66
N VAL A 66 5.20 -2.88 -14.50
CA VAL A 66 5.40 -1.50 -14.02
C VAL A 66 6.23 -0.72 -15.04
N SER A 67 5.80 0.49 -15.35
CA SER A 67 6.50 1.37 -16.28
C SER A 67 7.90 1.73 -15.77
N ARG A 68 8.91 1.63 -16.67
CA ARG A 68 10.28 2.08 -16.40
C ARG A 68 10.41 3.60 -16.38
N LEU A 69 9.45 4.31 -16.97
CA LEU A 69 9.49 5.77 -17.10
C LEU A 69 9.03 6.50 -15.84
N ALA A 70 8.29 5.81 -14.98
CA ALA A 70 7.84 6.38 -13.72
C ALA A 70 9.01 6.49 -12.70
N ILE A 71 8.98 7.52 -11.86
CA ILE A 71 9.95 7.68 -10.77
C ILE A 71 9.80 6.55 -9.72
N PRO A 72 10.87 6.23 -8.96
CA PRO A 72 10.87 5.08 -8.05
C PRO A 72 9.68 5.02 -7.08
N ALA A 73 9.33 6.14 -6.43
CA ALA A 73 8.19 6.20 -5.51
C ALA A 73 6.86 5.87 -6.22
N ARG A 74 6.71 6.31 -7.48
CA ARG A 74 5.54 6.00 -8.30
C ARG A 74 5.52 4.52 -8.69
N GLN A 75 6.67 3.95 -9.11
CA GLN A 75 6.79 2.52 -9.40
C GLN A 75 6.41 1.65 -8.20
N ARG A 76 6.83 2.04 -6.98
CA ARG A 76 6.47 1.33 -5.74
C ARG A 76 4.98 1.37 -5.46
N PHE A 77 4.37 2.56 -5.56
CA PHE A 77 2.94 2.71 -5.36
C PHE A 77 2.13 1.92 -6.40
N THR A 78 2.51 2.02 -7.68
CA THR A 78 1.89 1.26 -8.77
C THR A 78 2.00 -0.25 -8.52
N CYS A 79 3.18 -0.75 -8.14
CA CYS A 79 3.36 -2.16 -7.82
C CYS A 79 2.47 -2.61 -6.66
N ALA A 80 2.34 -1.81 -5.61
CA ALA A 80 1.45 -2.10 -4.48
C ALA A 80 -0.03 -2.04 -4.86
N HIS A 81 -0.41 -1.13 -5.74
CA HIS A 81 -1.76 -0.98 -6.27
C HIS A 81 -2.15 -2.19 -7.13
N GLU A 82 -1.29 -2.60 -8.06
CA GLU A 82 -1.51 -3.79 -8.90
C GLU A 82 -1.55 -5.07 -8.06
N LEU A 83 -0.71 -5.15 -7.01
CA LEU A 83 -0.83 -6.23 -6.03
C LEU A 83 -2.20 -6.22 -5.35
N GLY A 84 -2.74 -5.04 -5.04
CA GLY A 84 -4.08 -4.89 -4.52
C GLY A 84 -5.15 -5.49 -5.42
N HIS A 85 -5.08 -5.26 -6.73
CA HIS A 85 -5.99 -5.90 -7.70
C HIS A 85 -5.91 -7.42 -7.68
N ILE A 86 -4.71 -7.98 -7.57
CA ILE A 86 -4.52 -9.44 -7.48
C ILE A 86 -5.12 -9.99 -6.19
N ILE A 87 -4.77 -9.41 -5.04
CA ILE A 87 -5.18 -9.89 -3.71
C ILE A 87 -6.69 -9.75 -3.47
N LEU A 88 -7.30 -8.68 -3.99
CA LEU A 88 -8.73 -8.44 -3.88
C LEU A 88 -9.56 -9.20 -4.93
N GLY A 89 -8.90 -9.99 -5.80
CA GLY A 89 -9.56 -10.83 -6.79
C GLY A 89 -10.17 -10.04 -7.94
N HIS A 90 -9.63 -8.89 -8.28
CA HIS A 90 -10.07 -8.08 -9.42
C HIS A 90 -9.55 -8.64 -10.75
N VAL A 91 -8.37 -9.25 -10.75
CA VAL A 91 -7.74 -9.85 -11.93
C VAL A 91 -8.41 -11.19 -12.26
N GLY A 92 -8.83 -11.37 -13.51
CA GLY A 92 -9.52 -12.56 -13.98
C GLY A 92 -11.04 -12.57 -13.80
N ARG A 93 -11.61 -11.63 -13.01
CA ARG A 93 -13.07 -11.39 -12.95
C ARG A 93 -13.53 -10.34 -13.94
N TYR A 94 -12.64 -9.45 -14.30
CA TYR A 94 -12.89 -8.35 -15.23
C TYR A 94 -11.84 -8.48 -16.33
N ASP A 95 -12.27 -8.64 -17.58
CA ASP A 95 -11.38 -8.66 -18.73
C ASP A 95 -10.56 -7.37 -18.72
N LEU A 96 -9.24 -7.52 -18.59
CA LEU A 96 -8.25 -6.45 -18.60
C LEU A 96 -8.73 -5.20 -17.83
N VAL A 97 -8.42 -5.13 -16.53
CA VAL A 97 -8.47 -3.84 -15.83
C VAL A 97 -7.34 -2.97 -16.40
N CYS A 98 -7.48 -2.57 -17.67
CA CYS A 98 -6.74 -1.46 -18.22
C CYS A 98 -7.21 -0.22 -17.47
N ARG A 99 -6.32 0.47 -16.81
CA ARG A 99 -6.58 1.81 -16.29
C ARG A 99 -6.92 2.72 -17.47
N GLU A 100 -8.18 2.83 -17.81
CA GLU A 100 -8.64 4.08 -18.37
C GLU A 100 -8.62 5.09 -17.23
N PRO A 101 -8.20 6.34 -17.46
CA PRO A 101 -8.29 7.40 -16.47
C PRO A 101 -9.76 7.74 -16.25
N GLU A 102 -10.46 6.88 -15.54
CA GLU A 102 -11.81 7.14 -15.08
C GLU A 102 -11.78 8.06 -13.86
N PRO A 103 -12.70 9.01 -13.78
CA PRO A 103 -12.84 9.87 -12.60
C PRO A 103 -13.05 9.00 -11.36
N GLY A 104 -12.54 9.45 -10.20
CA GLY A 104 -12.35 8.76 -8.93
C GLY A 104 -13.50 7.99 -8.28
N ASP A 105 -14.50 7.55 -9.05
CA ASP A 105 -15.70 6.86 -8.58
C ASP A 105 -15.70 5.34 -8.82
N ASN A 106 -14.65 4.78 -9.46
CA ASN A 106 -14.57 3.31 -9.62
C ASN A 106 -14.25 2.65 -8.27
N PRO A 107 -15.17 1.88 -7.65
CA PRO A 107 -14.98 1.26 -6.35
C PRO A 107 -13.79 0.27 -6.32
N ILE A 108 -13.50 -0.38 -7.44
CA ILE A 108 -12.41 -1.35 -7.60
C ILE A 108 -11.06 -0.64 -7.50
N GLU A 109 -10.89 0.48 -8.22
CA GLU A 109 -9.71 1.32 -8.18
C GLU A 109 -9.51 1.95 -6.79
N GLN A 110 -10.60 2.39 -6.17
CA GLN A 110 -10.56 2.92 -4.80
C GLN A 110 -10.10 1.85 -3.81
N ALA A 111 -10.56 0.61 -3.94
CA ALA A 111 -10.14 -0.49 -3.07
C ALA A 111 -8.64 -0.82 -3.24
N ALA A 112 -8.14 -0.87 -4.49
CA ALA A 112 -6.72 -1.07 -4.77
C ALA A 112 -5.85 0.09 -4.23
N ASN A 113 -6.32 1.34 -4.33
CA ASN A 113 -5.66 2.51 -3.75
C ASN A 113 -5.63 2.44 -2.22
N VAL A 114 -6.71 2.02 -1.57
CA VAL A 114 -6.76 1.79 -0.12
C VAL A 114 -5.76 0.71 0.26
N PHE A 115 -5.77 -0.43 -0.41
CA PHE A 115 -4.82 -1.51 -0.17
C PHE A 115 -3.37 -1.01 -0.26
N ALA A 116 -2.98 -0.38 -1.37
CA ALA A 116 -1.63 0.13 -1.58
C ALA A 116 -1.20 1.13 -0.50
N SER A 117 -2.04 2.11 -0.20
CA SER A 117 -1.76 3.12 0.81
C SER A 117 -1.61 2.52 2.22
N ARG A 118 -2.40 1.49 2.57
CA ARG A 118 -2.34 0.84 3.88
C ARG A 118 -1.19 -0.16 3.98
N LEU A 119 -0.85 -0.80 2.86
CA LEU A 119 0.32 -1.67 2.78
C LEU A 119 1.61 -0.85 2.96
N LEU A 120 1.82 0.19 2.14
CA LEU A 120 3.07 0.96 2.14
C LEU A 120 3.25 1.85 3.39
N ALA A 121 2.18 2.27 4.03
CA ALA A 121 2.21 3.18 5.17
C ALA A 121 1.19 2.76 6.25
N PRO A 122 1.44 1.65 7.00
CA PRO A 122 0.52 1.11 7.99
C PRO A 122 0.35 2.05 9.19
N ALA A 123 -0.91 2.43 9.49
CA ALA A 123 -1.21 3.47 10.49
C ALA A 123 -0.71 3.15 11.89
N CYS A 124 -0.82 1.90 12.33
CA CYS A 124 -0.39 1.48 13.66
C CYS A 124 1.15 1.60 13.82
N VAL A 125 1.91 1.32 12.76
CA VAL A 125 3.37 1.47 12.76
C VAL A 125 3.75 2.94 12.80
N LEU A 126 3.14 3.77 11.93
CA LEU A 126 3.36 5.22 11.92
C LEU A 126 3.02 5.86 13.27
N TRP A 127 1.90 5.43 13.87
CA TRP A 127 1.51 5.87 15.21
C TRP A 127 2.53 5.45 16.27
N GLY A 128 3.00 4.20 16.22
CA GLY A 128 4.02 3.69 17.13
C GLY A 128 5.35 4.43 17.03
N CYS A 129 5.74 4.85 15.82
CA CYS A 129 6.91 5.70 15.58
C CYS A 129 6.69 7.16 16.02
N GLY A 130 5.46 7.56 16.36
CA GLY A 130 5.15 8.93 16.79
C GLY A 130 5.14 9.96 15.67
N VAL A 131 4.71 9.57 14.45
CA VAL A 131 4.62 10.45 13.29
C VAL A 131 3.73 11.66 13.56
N GLN A 132 4.22 12.87 13.24
CA GLN A 132 3.53 14.14 13.47
C GLN A 132 3.38 15.00 12.21
N SER A 133 3.91 14.55 11.08
CA SER A 133 3.87 15.31 9.83
C SER A 133 3.83 14.41 8.59
N ALA A 134 3.53 15.01 7.44
CA ALA A 134 3.65 14.33 6.16
C ALA A 134 5.11 14.03 5.82
N GLU A 135 6.06 14.90 6.22
CA GLU A 135 7.50 14.69 6.06
C GLU A 135 7.98 13.42 6.75
N ASP A 136 7.48 13.16 7.95
CA ASP A 136 7.83 11.95 8.70
C ASP A 136 7.40 10.69 7.94
N ILE A 137 6.18 10.72 7.38
CA ILE A 137 5.63 9.61 6.59
C ILE A 137 6.44 9.42 5.31
N GLU A 138 6.72 10.50 4.58
CA GLU A 138 7.52 10.47 3.36
C GLU A 138 8.89 9.82 3.61
N ARG A 139 9.57 10.25 4.66
CA ARG A 139 10.89 9.73 5.05
C ARG A 139 10.85 8.26 5.50
N LEU A 140 9.92 7.89 6.38
CA LEU A 140 9.85 6.53 6.92
C LEU A 140 9.38 5.51 5.86
N CYS A 141 8.43 5.89 5.02
CA CYS A 141 7.80 4.99 4.06
C CYS A 141 8.42 5.07 2.66
N ASP A 142 9.28 6.06 2.37
CA ASP A 142 9.85 6.34 1.05
C ASP A 142 8.76 6.38 -0.04
N ILE A 143 7.70 7.14 0.21
CA ILE A 143 6.59 7.40 -0.71
C ILE A 143 6.63 8.86 -1.19
N SER A 144 5.86 9.18 -2.23
CA SER A 144 5.83 10.56 -2.73
C SER A 144 5.22 11.53 -1.72
N ARG A 145 5.61 12.81 -1.79
CA ARG A 145 5.05 13.89 -0.98
C ARG A 145 3.52 13.91 -1.00
N ALA A 146 2.92 13.83 -2.18
CA ALA A 146 1.46 13.82 -2.33
C ALA A 146 0.80 12.61 -1.63
N ALA A 147 1.41 11.42 -1.72
CA ALA A 147 0.94 10.23 -1.02
C ALA A 147 1.08 10.37 0.51
N ALA A 148 2.17 10.99 0.98
CA ALA A 148 2.42 11.25 2.39
C ALA A 148 1.43 12.27 2.96
N GLU A 149 1.12 13.34 2.24
CA GLU A 149 0.11 14.35 2.63
C GLU A 149 -1.30 13.74 2.73
N PHE A 150 -1.69 12.94 1.73
CA PHE A 150 -2.95 12.21 1.78
C PHE A 150 -3.00 11.25 2.99
N ARG A 151 -1.89 10.54 3.24
CA ARG A 151 -1.80 9.62 4.38
C ARG A 151 -1.85 10.37 5.70
N TRP A 152 -1.17 11.52 5.81
CA TRP A 152 -1.15 12.34 7.01
C TRP A 152 -2.53 12.89 7.37
N SER A 153 -3.29 13.39 6.40
CA SER A 153 -4.66 13.84 6.66
C SER A 153 -5.53 12.73 7.29
N ARG A 154 -5.32 11.48 6.85
CA ARG A 154 -6.01 10.33 7.45
C ARG A 154 -5.48 9.97 8.84
N MET A 155 -4.17 10.14 9.08
CA MET A 155 -3.57 9.94 10.40
C MET A 155 -4.14 10.95 11.42
N GLN A 156 -4.25 12.22 11.04
CA GLN A 156 -4.85 13.27 11.88
C GLN A 156 -6.27 12.89 12.35
N GLU A 157 -7.08 12.33 11.46
CA GLU A 157 -8.42 11.84 11.81
C GLU A 157 -8.35 10.67 12.82
N LEU A 158 -7.42 9.73 12.64
CA LEU A 158 -7.22 8.62 13.57
C LEU A 158 -6.72 9.12 14.93
N TYR A 159 -5.80 10.09 14.97
CA TYR A 159 -5.35 10.75 16.20
C TYR A 159 -6.52 11.43 16.93
N ARG A 160 -7.29 12.22 16.21
CA ARG A 160 -8.46 12.93 16.78
C ARG A 160 -9.48 11.96 17.40
N ARG A 161 -9.67 10.79 16.79
CA ARG A 161 -10.61 9.75 17.26
C ARG A 161 -10.00 8.75 18.23
N GLN A 162 -8.70 8.82 18.48
CA GLN A 162 -7.94 7.83 19.27
C GLN A 162 -8.20 6.37 18.78
N ARG A 163 -8.19 6.16 17.45
CA ARG A 163 -8.56 4.91 16.79
C ARG A 163 -7.34 4.16 16.29
N PHE A 164 -6.47 3.73 17.24
CA PHE A 164 -5.34 2.86 16.97
C PHE A 164 -5.46 1.57 17.78
N LEU A 165 -4.94 0.48 17.25
CA LEU A 165 -4.91 -0.84 17.86
C LEU A 165 -6.30 -1.38 18.24
N THR A 166 -7.32 -1.01 17.45
CA THR A 166 -8.73 -1.31 17.74
C THR A 166 -9.16 -2.72 17.31
N SER A 167 -8.39 -3.37 16.43
CA SER A 167 -8.65 -4.74 15.98
C SER A 167 -7.51 -5.68 16.34
N SER A 168 -7.77 -6.99 16.38
CA SER A 168 -6.74 -8.00 16.60
C SER A 168 -5.68 -7.99 15.50
N LEU A 169 -6.11 -7.80 14.25
CA LEU A 169 -5.23 -7.74 13.08
C LEU A 169 -4.28 -6.53 13.15
N GLU A 170 -4.80 -5.36 13.54
CA GLU A 170 -3.98 -4.16 13.71
C GLU A 170 -2.94 -4.33 14.83
N ARG A 171 -3.33 -4.96 15.94
CA ARG A 171 -2.42 -5.29 17.04
C ARG A 171 -1.34 -6.29 16.63
N ALA A 172 -1.67 -7.27 15.78
CA ALA A 172 -0.70 -8.22 15.27
C ALA A 172 0.35 -7.54 14.38
N VAL A 173 -0.07 -6.64 13.47
CA VAL A 173 0.87 -5.83 12.68
C VAL A 173 1.76 -4.98 13.59
N TYR A 174 1.18 -4.31 14.59
CA TYR A 174 1.95 -3.48 15.52
C TYR A 174 3.02 -4.30 16.26
N ALA A 175 2.65 -5.47 16.77
CA ALA A 175 3.56 -6.36 17.49
C ALA A 175 4.69 -6.86 16.58
N GLN A 176 4.40 -7.17 15.32
CA GLN A 176 5.40 -7.61 14.35
C GLN A 176 6.43 -6.52 14.03
N PHE A 177 6.04 -5.24 14.09
CA PHE A 177 6.93 -4.09 13.87
C PHE A 177 7.54 -3.54 15.16
N GLU A 178 7.38 -4.20 16.31
CA GLU A 178 7.73 -3.64 17.62
C GLU A 178 9.21 -3.18 17.71
N ASP A 179 10.13 -3.98 17.22
CA ASP A 179 11.57 -3.65 17.25
C ASP A 179 11.89 -2.47 16.31
N TYR A 180 11.29 -2.44 15.12
CA TYR A 180 11.39 -1.31 14.22
C TYR A 180 10.89 -0.02 14.87
N ILE A 181 9.70 -0.08 15.48
CA ILE A 181 9.06 1.05 16.17
C ILE A 181 9.96 1.57 17.29
N LYS A 182 10.53 0.69 18.14
CA LYS A 182 11.45 1.07 19.22
C LYS A 182 12.69 1.81 18.69
N GLY A 183 13.25 1.35 17.57
CA GLY A 183 14.45 1.93 16.97
C GLY A 183 14.20 3.22 16.16
N HIS A 184 12.93 3.53 15.82
CA HIS A 184 12.59 4.65 14.93
C HIS A 184 11.57 5.62 15.55
N ARG A 185 11.44 5.65 16.87
CA ARG A 185 10.62 6.65 17.57
C ARG A 185 11.13 8.06 17.30
N LEU A 186 10.21 8.91 16.91
CA LEU A 186 10.50 10.32 16.67
C LEU A 186 10.50 11.11 17.99
N PRO A 187 11.33 12.17 18.10
CA PRO A 187 11.35 13.02 19.29
C PRO A 187 9.97 13.60 19.57
N GLY A 188 9.56 13.63 20.85
CA GLY A 188 8.24 14.13 21.27
C GLY A 188 7.09 13.12 21.16
N ALA A 189 7.39 11.86 20.87
CA ALA A 189 6.41 10.76 20.81
C ALA A 189 6.04 10.14 22.17
N ASP A 190 6.45 10.76 23.28
CA ASP A 190 6.11 10.29 24.63
C ASP A 190 4.61 10.48 24.89
N ARG A 191 3.88 9.36 24.82
CA ARG A 191 2.49 9.23 25.23
C ARG A 191 2.34 8.09 26.20
#